data_2b06a077e038b6444f4bd55ab141eac3
#
_entry.id   2b06a077e038b6444f4bd55ab141eac3
#
_cell.length_a   1.000
_cell.length_b   1.000
_cell.length_c   1.000
_cell.angle_alpha   90.00
_cell.angle_beta   90.00
_cell.angle_gamma   90.00
#
_symmetry.space_group_name_H-M   'P 1'
#
loop_
_entity.id
_entity.type
_entity.pdbx_description
1 polymer ?
#
loop_
_entity_poly.entity_id
_entity_poly.type
_entity_poly.pdbx_seq_one_letter_code
_entity_poly.pdbx_strand_id
1 'polypeptide(L)'
;FDDLFPEIYKKNKFPTFIEAIECIHNPPKNYKKDDFDNKRSIYHQRLIYDEFLAQQLFFRSRYLELIKKKAPKFEFSKKKYELFLQQLTFNLTEQQKITFSELKKDFSLGYPMNRLLQGDVGSGKTVVAVMGAIQAMVAGYQVAFMAPTEILAGQHYEKIKKWLLPL
;
A
#
# COMPACT_ATOMS: atom_id res chain seq x y z
N PHE A 1 -16.45 -23.67 -18.27
CA PHE A 1 -15.61 -22.96 -17.30
C PHE A 1 -15.86 -23.55 -15.93
N ASP A 2 -14.92 -24.34 -15.40
CA ASP A 2 -15.00 -24.88 -14.05
C ASP A 2 -14.54 -23.82 -13.05
N ASP A 3 -15.22 -23.76 -11.91
CA ASP A 3 -14.84 -22.86 -10.83
C ASP A 3 -13.47 -23.26 -10.25
N LEU A 4 -12.51 -22.32 -10.23
CA LEU A 4 -11.14 -22.56 -9.75
C LEU A 4 -11.09 -22.94 -8.26
N PHE A 5 -12.04 -22.48 -7.46
CA PHE A 5 -12.07 -22.70 -6.01
C PHE A 5 -13.46 -23.12 -5.52
N PRO A 6 -13.98 -24.30 -5.94
CA PRO A 6 -15.35 -24.71 -5.68
C PRO A 6 -15.70 -24.77 -4.18
N GLU A 7 -14.77 -25.15 -3.33
CA GLU A 7 -14.99 -25.23 -1.88
C GLU A 7 -15.26 -23.84 -1.26
N ILE A 8 -14.56 -22.80 -1.74
CA ILE A 8 -14.72 -21.42 -1.27
C ILE A 8 -16.11 -20.91 -1.68
N TYR A 9 -16.53 -21.19 -2.89
CA TYR A 9 -17.82 -20.74 -3.42
C TYR A 9 -18.98 -21.43 -2.72
N LYS A 10 -18.89 -22.74 -2.50
CA LYS A 10 -19.88 -23.52 -1.71
C LYS A 10 -20.02 -22.99 -0.30
N LYS A 11 -18.91 -22.72 0.38
CA LYS A 11 -18.91 -22.17 1.76
C LYS A 11 -19.63 -20.82 1.84
N ASN A 12 -19.47 -19.97 0.83
CA ASN A 12 -20.09 -18.65 0.76
C ASN A 12 -21.47 -18.66 0.07
N LYS A 13 -21.95 -19.83 -0.34
CA LYS A 13 -23.23 -20.01 -1.06
C LYS A 13 -23.31 -19.20 -2.35
N PHE A 14 -22.18 -18.99 -3.01
CA PHE A 14 -22.15 -18.32 -4.29
C PHE A 14 -22.63 -19.24 -5.42
N PRO A 15 -23.32 -18.72 -6.43
CA PRO A 15 -23.63 -19.44 -7.67
C PRO A 15 -22.34 -19.75 -8.43
N THR A 16 -22.43 -20.64 -9.42
CA THR A 16 -21.33 -20.82 -10.38
C THR A 16 -21.09 -19.53 -11.17
N PHE A 17 -19.90 -19.40 -11.78
CA PHE A 17 -19.56 -18.24 -12.58
C PHE A 17 -20.54 -18.05 -13.74
N ILE A 18 -20.90 -19.15 -14.44
CA ILE A 18 -21.84 -19.12 -15.58
C ILE A 18 -23.23 -18.69 -15.11
N GLU A 19 -23.75 -19.28 -14.03
CA GLU A 19 -25.05 -18.87 -13.45
C GLU A 19 -25.06 -17.40 -13.04
N ALA A 20 -23.97 -16.89 -12.48
CA ALA A 20 -23.87 -15.49 -12.12
C ALA A 20 -23.99 -14.58 -13.34
N ILE A 21 -23.27 -14.88 -14.42
CA ILE A 21 -23.33 -14.14 -15.68
C ILE A 21 -24.72 -14.20 -16.30
N GLU A 22 -25.28 -15.40 -16.42
CA GLU A 22 -26.60 -15.60 -17.03
C GLU A 22 -27.68 -14.85 -16.26
N CYS A 23 -27.70 -14.95 -14.94
CA CYS A 23 -28.70 -14.28 -14.11
C CYS A 23 -28.56 -12.76 -14.09
N ILE A 24 -27.34 -12.21 -14.26
CA ILE A 24 -27.16 -10.76 -14.38
C ILE A 24 -27.74 -10.25 -15.70
N HIS A 25 -27.55 -10.98 -16.80
CA HIS A 25 -28.08 -10.60 -18.10
C HIS A 25 -29.56 -10.94 -18.29
N ASN A 26 -30.02 -12.04 -17.70
CA ASN A 26 -31.41 -12.50 -17.73
C ASN A 26 -31.91 -12.75 -16.32
N PRO A 27 -32.32 -11.71 -15.56
CA PRO A 27 -32.75 -11.88 -14.18
C PRO A 27 -33.93 -12.84 -14.07
N PRO A 28 -33.94 -13.76 -13.11
CA PRO A 28 -35.04 -14.67 -12.89
C PRO A 28 -36.31 -13.87 -12.48
N LYS A 29 -37.50 -14.35 -12.86
CA LYS A 29 -38.79 -13.64 -12.64
C LYS A 29 -39.01 -13.16 -11.20
N ASN A 30 -38.42 -13.84 -10.22
CA ASN A 30 -38.58 -13.58 -8.78
C ASN A 30 -37.40 -12.79 -8.19
N TYR A 31 -36.60 -12.10 -9.01
CA TYR A 31 -35.47 -11.34 -8.48
C TYR A 31 -35.95 -10.11 -7.68
N LYS A 32 -35.18 -9.77 -6.66
CA LYS A 32 -35.39 -8.53 -5.92
C LYS A 32 -34.80 -7.37 -6.72
N LYS A 33 -35.68 -6.54 -7.29
CA LYS A 33 -35.28 -5.44 -8.18
C LYS A 33 -34.27 -4.52 -7.52
N ASP A 34 -34.48 -4.14 -6.25
CA ASP A 34 -33.59 -3.26 -5.50
C ASP A 34 -32.15 -3.83 -5.37
N ASP A 35 -32.02 -5.14 -5.12
CA ASP A 35 -30.72 -5.80 -5.04
C ASP A 35 -29.99 -5.85 -6.38
N PHE A 36 -30.74 -5.93 -7.49
CA PHE A 36 -30.17 -5.91 -8.83
C PHE A 36 -29.77 -4.48 -9.24
N ASP A 37 -30.64 -3.50 -9.06
CA ASP A 37 -30.40 -2.10 -9.42
C ASP A 37 -29.19 -1.54 -8.64
N ASN A 38 -29.04 -1.94 -7.38
CA ASN A 38 -27.91 -1.55 -6.54
C ASN A 38 -26.69 -2.49 -6.64
N LYS A 39 -26.68 -3.48 -7.56
CA LYS A 39 -25.60 -4.46 -7.74
C LYS A 39 -25.26 -5.25 -6.48
N ARG A 40 -26.27 -5.56 -5.65
CA ARG A 40 -26.13 -6.28 -4.38
C ARG A 40 -26.62 -7.73 -4.42
N SER A 41 -27.15 -8.18 -5.56
CA SER A 41 -27.59 -9.57 -5.70
C SER A 41 -26.42 -10.53 -5.53
N ILE A 42 -26.70 -11.77 -5.13
CA ILE A 42 -25.68 -12.83 -4.95
C ILE A 42 -24.87 -13.07 -6.22
N TYR A 43 -25.45 -12.84 -7.39
CA TYR A 43 -24.81 -12.95 -8.69
C TYR A 43 -23.76 -11.84 -8.90
N HIS A 44 -24.10 -10.60 -8.56
CA HIS A 44 -23.15 -9.48 -8.58
C HIS A 44 -22.03 -9.69 -7.55
N GLN A 45 -22.39 -10.12 -6.34
CA GLN A 45 -21.41 -10.39 -5.28
C GLN A 45 -20.41 -11.48 -5.70
N ARG A 46 -20.86 -12.51 -6.44
CA ARG A 46 -19.97 -13.54 -7.00
C ARG A 46 -18.90 -12.93 -7.92
N LEU A 47 -19.30 -12.11 -8.89
CA LEU A 47 -18.34 -11.50 -9.82
C LEU A 47 -17.41 -10.52 -9.12
N ILE A 48 -17.93 -9.71 -8.21
CA ILE A 48 -17.13 -8.78 -7.40
C ILE A 48 -16.10 -9.57 -6.58
N TYR A 49 -16.52 -10.68 -5.97
CA TYR A 49 -15.63 -11.54 -5.19
C TYR A 49 -14.51 -12.12 -6.05
N ASP A 50 -14.81 -12.62 -7.24
CA ASP A 50 -13.81 -13.19 -8.15
C ASP A 50 -12.78 -12.14 -8.58
N GLU A 51 -13.22 -10.92 -8.89
CA GLU A 51 -12.32 -9.82 -9.25
C GLU A 51 -11.38 -9.44 -8.10
N PHE A 52 -11.95 -9.26 -6.89
CA PHE A 52 -11.12 -8.97 -5.73
C PHE A 52 -10.18 -10.13 -5.35
N LEU A 53 -10.64 -11.38 -5.48
CA LEU A 53 -9.80 -12.55 -5.25
C LEU A 53 -8.61 -12.57 -6.23
N ALA A 54 -8.85 -12.34 -7.51
CA ALA A 54 -7.81 -12.28 -8.52
C ALA A 54 -6.79 -11.17 -8.20
N GLN A 55 -7.25 -9.98 -7.82
CA GLN A 55 -6.38 -8.88 -7.39
C GLN A 55 -5.55 -9.27 -6.17
N GLN A 56 -6.15 -9.86 -5.15
CA GLN A 56 -5.45 -10.27 -3.93
C GLN A 56 -4.40 -11.35 -4.22
N LEU A 57 -4.71 -12.32 -5.08
CA LEU A 57 -3.77 -13.35 -5.50
C LEU A 57 -2.60 -12.74 -6.27
N PHE A 58 -2.86 -11.77 -7.15
CA PHE A 58 -1.81 -11.04 -7.86
C PHE A 58 -0.88 -10.30 -6.90
N PHE A 59 -1.42 -9.52 -5.96
CA PHE A 59 -0.60 -8.81 -4.97
C PHE A 59 0.17 -9.76 -4.08
N ARG A 60 -0.45 -10.87 -3.67
CA ARG A 60 0.22 -11.89 -2.85
C ARG A 60 1.36 -12.57 -3.60
N SER A 61 1.17 -12.89 -4.87
CA SER A 61 2.22 -13.44 -5.72
C SER A 61 3.40 -12.47 -5.84
N ARG A 62 3.13 -11.19 -6.11
CA ARG A 62 4.16 -10.15 -6.17
C ARG A 62 4.91 -9.99 -4.86
N TYR A 63 4.20 -10.03 -3.74
CA TYR A 63 4.83 -9.97 -2.42
C TYR A 63 5.75 -11.18 -2.19
N LEU A 64 5.31 -12.39 -2.53
CA LEU A 64 6.13 -13.61 -2.40
C LEU A 64 7.38 -13.57 -3.27
N GLU A 65 7.31 -12.97 -4.46
CA GLU A 65 8.49 -12.72 -5.30
C GLU A 65 9.43 -11.68 -4.67
N LEU A 66 8.87 -10.63 -4.07
CA LEU A 66 9.64 -9.56 -3.45
C LEU A 66 10.46 -10.07 -2.26
N ILE A 67 9.86 -10.85 -1.36
CA ILE A 67 10.54 -11.36 -0.16
C ILE A 67 11.65 -12.38 -0.45
N LYS A 68 11.69 -12.93 -1.68
CA LYS A 68 12.82 -13.78 -2.13
C LYS A 68 14.05 -12.97 -2.50
N LYS A 69 13.90 -11.67 -2.78
CA LYS A 69 15.01 -10.79 -3.12
C LYS A 69 15.75 -10.37 -1.85
N LYS A 70 17.07 -10.28 -1.94
CA LYS A 70 17.88 -9.76 -0.84
C LYS A 70 17.92 -8.23 -0.91
N ALA A 71 17.85 -7.58 0.24
CA ALA A 71 18.07 -6.16 0.40
C ALA A 71 18.97 -5.91 1.63
N PRO A 72 19.70 -4.78 1.65
CA PRO A 72 20.47 -4.42 2.83
C PRO A 72 19.54 -4.15 4.00
N LYS A 73 19.97 -4.53 5.19
CA LYS A 73 19.32 -4.15 6.45
C LYS A 73 19.87 -2.82 6.91
N PHE A 74 19.01 -1.92 7.32
CA PHE A 74 19.42 -0.64 7.88
C PHE A 74 19.25 -0.67 9.40
N GLU A 75 20.34 -0.35 10.10
CA GLU A 75 20.28 -0.11 11.54
C GLU A 75 19.74 1.30 11.83
N PHE A 76 18.91 1.40 12.86
CA PHE A 76 18.36 2.68 13.25
C PHE A 76 19.38 3.55 13.96
N SER A 77 19.71 4.70 13.37
CA SER A 77 20.55 5.71 14.02
C SER A 77 19.72 6.72 14.81
N LYS A 78 19.62 6.50 16.13
CA LYS A 78 18.92 7.40 17.03
C LYS A 78 19.49 8.82 16.97
N LYS A 79 20.83 8.96 16.97
CA LYS A 79 21.52 10.24 16.90
C LYS A 79 21.12 11.07 15.66
N LYS A 80 21.15 10.47 14.49
CA LYS A 80 20.78 11.16 13.24
C LYS A 80 19.29 11.48 13.17
N TYR A 81 18.45 10.62 13.72
CA TYR A 81 17.03 10.86 13.84
C TYR A 81 16.72 12.07 14.73
N GLU A 82 17.35 12.15 15.92
CA GLU A 82 17.17 13.28 16.84
C GLU A 82 17.67 14.59 16.24
N LEU A 83 18.83 14.58 15.56
CA LEU A 83 19.33 15.75 14.84
C LEU A 83 18.34 16.20 13.75
N PHE A 84 17.76 15.28 13.01
CA PHE A 84 16.75 15.61 12.02
C PHE A 84 15.50 16.23 12.66
N LEU A 85 15.02 15.70 13.78
CA LEU A 85 13.86 16.26 14.47
C LEU A 85 14.08 17.71 14.90
N GLN A 86 15.31 18.07 15.27
CA GLN A 86 15.68 19.45 15.65
C GLN A 86 15.62 20.42 14.47
N GLN A 87 15.71 19.93 13.22
CA GLN A 87 15.58 20.76 12.02
C GLN A 87 14.13 21.01 11.59
N LEU A 88 13.18 20.31 12.21
CA LEU A 88 11.76 20.50 11.90
C LEU A 88 11.21 21.70 12.69
N THR A 89 10.44 22.54 12.01
CA THR A 89 9.73 23.67 12.61
C THR A 89 8.41 23.26 13.30
N PHE A 90 8.15 21.97 13.38
CA PHE A 90 6.91 21.37 13.91
C PHE A 90 7.21 20.04 14.60
N ASN A 91 6.32 19.61 15.46
CA ASN A 91 6.40 18.30 16.11
C ASN A 91 5.72 17.23 15.22
N LEU A 92 6.28 16.01 15.25
CA LEU A 92 5.63 14.87 14.59
C LEU A 92 4.34 14.49 15.31
N THR A 93 3.30 14.17 14.53
CA THR A 93 2.07 13.59 15.05
C THR A 93 2.31 12.14 15.52
N GLU A 94 1.42 11.63 16.38
CA GLU A 94 1.51 10.23 16.84
C GLU A 94 1.43 9.24 15.67
N GLN A 95 0.59 9.52 14.67
CA GLN A 95 0.49 8.67 13.48
C GLN A 95 1.79 8.64 12.65
N GLN A 96 2.48 9.77 12.52
CA GLN A 96 3.78 9.82 11.85
C GLN A 96 4.85 9.02 12.61
N LYS A 97 4.85 9.07 13.95
CA LYS A 97 5.75 8.28 14.78
C LYS A 97 5.47 6.77 14.68
N ILE A 98 4.20 6.37 14.71
CA ILE A 98 3.77 4.98 14.52
C ILE A 98 4.21 4.49 13.15
N THR A 99 3.89 5.22 12.08
CA THR A 99 4.27 4.87 10.71
C THR A 99 5.79 4.72 10.57
N PHE A 100 6.55 5.64 11.15
CA PHE A 100 8.01 5.52 11.13
C PHE A 100 8.52 4.30 11.92
N SER A 101 7.86 3.94 13.01
CA SER A 101 8.18 2.72 13.75
C SER A 101 7.96 1.46 12.90
N GLU A 102 6.94 1.44 12.05
CA GLU A 102 6.71 0.37 11.09
C GLU A 102 7.78 0.33 10.00
N LEU A 103 8.18 1.48 9.45
CA LEU A 103 9.28 1.56 8.48
C LEU A 103 10.60 1.00 9.06
N LYS A 104 10.90 1.30 10.34
CA LYS A 104 12.08 0.73 11.01
C LYS A 104 12.06 -0.79 11.07
N LYS A 105 10.89 -1.39 11.31
CA LYS A 105 10.74 -2.85 11.26
C LYS A 105 10.99 -3.38 9.86
N ASP A 106 10.41 -2.75 8.84
CA ASP A 106 10.60 -3.16 7.44
C ASP A 106 12.07 -3.10 7.02
N PHE A 107 12.81 -2.08 7.41
CA PHE A 107 14.25 -1.95 7.12
C PHE A 107 15.11 -3.06 7.74
N SER A 108 14.63 -3.72 8.79
CA SER A 108 15.34 -4.82 9.43
C SER A 108 15.11 -6.18 8.77
N LEU A 109 14.15 -6.30 7.84
CA LEU A 109 13.71 -7.59 7.30
C LEU A 109 14.68 -8.25 6.31
N GLY A 110 15.56 -7.48 5.64
CA GLY A 110 16.56 -8.00 4.71
C GLY A 110 16.03 -8.38 3.32
N TYR A 111 14.81 -7.95 2.99
CA TYR A 111 14.24 -7.94 1.65
C TYR A 111 13.69 -6.55 1.32
N PRO A 112 13.50 -6.20 0.02
CA PRO A 112 13.05 -4.88 -0.36
C PRO A 112 11.70 -4.51 0.29
N MET A 113 11.64 -3.35 0.91
CA MET A 113 10.39 -2.80 1.41
C MET A 113 9.52 -2.34 0.23
N ASN A 114 8.22 -2.64 0.28
CA ASN A 114 7.22 -2.10 -0.61
C ASN A 114 6.01 -1.67 0.22
N ARG A 115 5.99 -0.41 0.64
CA ARG A 115 4.98 0.14 1.54
C ARG A 115 4.27 1.33 0.91
N LEU A 116 2.94 1.28 0.92
CA LEU A 116 2.11 2.41 0.55
C LEU A 116 1.87 3.29 1.79
N LEU A 117 2.24 4.57 1.68
CA LEU A 117 1.96 5.58 2.70
C LEU A 117 0.77 6.44 2.24
N GLN A 118 -0.37 6.25 2.86
CA GLN A 118 -1.58 7.02 2.61
C GLN A 118 -1.84 8.09 3.67
N GLY A 119 -2.51 9.14 3.26
CA GLY A 119 -2.94 10.24 4.13
C GLY A 119 -3.38 11.43 3.29
N ASP A 120 -4.10 12.36 3.90
CA ASP A 120 -4.60 13.56 3.24
C ASP A 120 -3.48 14.49 2.75
N VAL A 121 -3.85 15.45 1.91
CA VAL A 121 -2.93 16.52 1.51
C VAL A 121 -2.54 17.30 2.77
N GLY A 122 -1.24 17.56 2.93
CA GLY A 122 -0.74 18.24 4.14
C GLY A 122 -0.51 17.35 5.37
N SER A 123 -0.87 16.06 5.37
CA SER A 123 -0.65 15.14 6.50
C SER A 123 0.83 14.86 6.83
N GLY A 124 1.75 15.38 6.04
CA GLY A 124 3.20 15.25 6.27
C GLY A 124 3.81 13.94 5.79
N LYS A 125 3.25 13.29 4.77
CA LYS A 125 3.83 12.07 4.16
C LYS A 125 5.31 12.23 3.79
N THR A 126 5.69 13.39 3.30
CA THR A 126 7.07 13.70 2.91
C THR A 126 8.06 13.60 4.08
N VAL A 127 7.70 14.06 5.27
CA VAL A 127 8.61 13.97 6.44
C VAL A 127 8.86 12.52 6.84
N VAL A 128 7.83 11.66 6.75
CA VAL A 128 7.97 10.23 7.03
C VAL A 128 8.87 9.56 6.00
N ALA A 129 8.71 9.90 4.71
CA ALA A 129 9.58 9.39 3.65
C ALA A 129 11.05 9.83 3.84
N VAL A 130 11.28 11.09 4.23
CA VAL A 130 12.63 11.62 4.52
C VAL A 130 13.24 10.93 5.75
N MET A 131 12.48 10.65 6.80
CA MET A 131 12.98 9.87 7.94
C MET A 131 13.47 8.48 7.50
N GLY A 132 12.76 7.82 6.58
CA GLY A 132 13.21 6.57 5.97
C GLY A 132 14.49 6.75 5.15
N ALA A 133 14.55 7.81 4.33
CA ALA A 133 15.71 8.14 3.52
C ALA A 133 16.98 8.35 4.36
N ILE A 134 16.88 9.04 5.50
CA ILE A 134 18.00 9.25 6.42
C ILE A 134 18.60 7.92 6.89
N GLN A 135 17.80 6.90 7.16
CA GLN A 135 18.31 5.60 7.59
C GLN A 135 19.17 4.94 6.49
N ALA A 136 18.73 5.02 5.24
CA ALA A 136 19.49 4.51 4.10
C ALA A 136 20.79 5.30 3.90
N MET A 137 20.74 6.62 3.99
CA MET A 137 21.94 7.48 3.87
C MET A 137 22.97 7.23 4.98
N VAL A 138 22.51 7.03 6.22
CA VAL A 138 23.39 6.69 7.36
C VAL A 138 24.10 5.36 7.13
N ALA A 139 23.43 4.41 6.47
CA ALA A 139 23.99 3.13 6.09
C ALA A 139 24.91 3.21 4.84
N GLY A 140 25.19 4.40 4.31
CA GLY A 140 26.08 4.63 3.16
C GLY A 140 25.42 4.46 1.79
N TYR A 141 24.09 4.43 1.73
CA TYR A 141 23.34 4.30 0.46
C TYR A 141 22.84 5.64 -0.06
N GLN A 142 22.74 5.75 -1.37
CA GLN A 142 22.07 6.87 -2.03
C GLN A 142 20.57 6.64 -2.06
N VAL A 143 19.82 7.76 -2.03
CA VAL A 143 18.34 7.73 -2.07
C VAL A 143 17.84 8.53 -3.26
N ALA A 144 16.99 7.94 -4.08
CA ALA A 144 16.27 8.61 -5.14
C ALA A 144 14.82 8.92 -4.69
N PHE A 145 14.44 10.20 -4.76
CA PHE A 145 13.10 10.66 -4.44
C PHE A 145 12.39 11.05 -5.73
N MET A 146 11.43 10.23 -6.17
CA MET A 146 10.71 10.46 -7.41
C MET A 146 9.43 11.27 -7.16
N ALA A 147 9.11 12.14 -8.10
CA ALA A 147 7.86 12.90 -8.13
C ALA A 147 7.25 12.85 -9.55
N PRO A 148 5.92 12.99 -9.68
CA PRO A 148 5.25 12.85 -10.97
C PRO A 148 5.52 14.00 -11.96
N THR A 149 5.96 15.17 -11.46
CA THR A 149 6.27 16.33 -12.29
C THR A 149 7.54 17.03 -11.81
N GLU A 150 8.20 17.76 -12.71
CA GLU A 150 9.39 18.57 -12.42
C GLU A 150 9.11 19.61 -11.32
N ILE A 151 7.94 20.27 -11.38
CA ILE A 151 7.55 21.27 -10.39
C ILE A 151 7.49 20.66 -8.99
N LEU A 152 6.86 19.48 -8.84
CA LEU A 152 6.79 18.78 -7.56
C LEU A 152 8.15 18.27 -7.11
N ALA A 153 8.99 17.81 -8.03
CA ALA A 153 10.35 17.41 -7.71
C ALA A 153 11.15 18.61 -7.17
N GLY A 154 11.05 19.78 -7.79
CA GLY A 154 11.67 21.00 -7.31
C GLY A 154 11.18 21.43 -5.93
N GLN A 155 9.88 21.39 -5.68
CA GLN A 155 9.30 21.69 -4.35
C GLN A 155 9.81 20.72 -3.28
N HIS A 156 9.86 19.42 -3.57
CA HIS A 156 10.43 18.43 -2.66
C HIS A 156 11.90 18.65 -2.41
N TYR A 157 12.68 18.94 -3.46
CA TYR A 157 14.10 19.22 -3.36
C TYR A 157 14.39 20.38 -2.40
N GLU A 158 13.75 21.53 -2.59
CA GLU A 158 13.97 22.71 -1.74
C GLU A 158 13.60 22.44 -0.27
N LYS A 159 12.52 21.71 -0.04
CA LYS A 159 12.08 21.35 1.30
C LYS A 159 13.03 20.35 1.97
N ILE A 160 13.39 19.29 1.26
CA ILE A 160 14.27 18.23 1.77
C ILE A 160 15.68 18.79 2.01
N LYS A 161 16.19 19.60 1.09
CA LYS A 161 17.48 20.29 1.23
C LYS A 161 17.58 21.07 2.53
N LYS A 162 16.55 21.86 2.88
CA LYS A 162 16.53 22.63 4.14
C LYS A 162 16.63 21.73 5.37
N TRP A 163 16.02 20.55 5.34
CA TRP A 163 16.04 19.61 6.45
C TRP A 163 17.34 18.81 6.56
N LEU A 164 18.02 18.54 5.44
CA LEU A 164 19.16 17.64 5.41
C LEU A 164 20.52 18.37 5.42
N LEU A 165 20.61 19.61 4.95
CA LEU A 165 21.86 20.35 4.93
C LEU A 165 22.59 20.44 6.27
N PRO A 166 21.89 20.55 7.43
CA PRO A 166 22.55 20.60 8.73
C PRO A 166 23.00 19.23 9.28
N LEU A 167 22.70 18.12 8.62
CA LEU A 167 22.99 16.74 9.06
C LEU A 167 24.31 16.20 8.54
#